data_794686ba3ef7f3ccd42a38580dbeae0f
#
_entry.id   794686ba3ef7f3ccd42a38580dbeae0f
#
_cell.length_a   1.000
_cell.length_b   1.000
_cell.length_c   1.000
_cell.angle_alpha   90.00
_cell.angle_beta   90.00
_cell.angle_gamma   90.00
#
_symmetry.space_group_name_H-M   'P 1'
#
loop_
_entity.id
_entity.type
_entity.pdbx_description
1 polymer ?
#
loop_
_entity_poly.entity_id
_entity_poly.type
_entity_poly.pdbx_seq_one_letter_code
_entity_poly.pdbx_strand_id
1 'polypeptide(L)'
;MTLPIGPYIFVNVWLVLYTWLQHTDTDVPHLASTEWSYIKGAFLTVDRPYGPIFDFLHHRIGSTHVAHHIECAIPHYKAVVATNALKECYSDLYLFDPTPILSALWRVASKCVAVEQRGEGKDTMWTFTTA
;
A
#
# COMPACT_ATOMS: atom_id res chain seq x y z
N MET A 1 5.99 -31.30 -22.03
CA MET A 1 6.24 -29.89 -21.74
C MET A 1 5.50 -29.58 -20.43
N THR A 2 6.20 -29.63 -19.30
CA THR A 2 5.61 -29.32 -17.99
C THR A 2 5.54 -27.80 -17.86
N LEU A 3 4.34 -27.23 -17.79
CA LEU A 3 4.13 -25.84 -17.48
C LEU A 3 4.81 -25.53 -16.13
N PRO A 4 5.55 -24.44 -16.00
CA PRO A 4 6.22 -24.04 -14.76
C PRO A 4 5.18 -23.49 -13.74
N ILE A 5 4.30 -24.37 -13.25
CA ILE A 5 3.21 -24.00 -12.34
C ILE A 5 3.74 -23.41 -11.05
N GLY A 6 4.82 -23.95 -10.51
CA GLY A 6 5.42 -23.47 -9.26
C GLY A 6 5.89 -22.00 -9.33
N PRO A 7 6.78 -21.64 -10.29
CA PRO A 7 7.16 -20.22 -10.47
C PRO A 7 5.98 -19.30 -10.77
N TYR A 8 5.01 -19.75 -11.55
CA TYR A 8 3.82 -18.97 -11.85
C TYR A 8 3.00 -18.65 -10.58
N ILE A 9 2.71 -19.64 -9.75
CA ILE A 9 2.00 -19.42 -8.48
C ILE A 9 2.81 -18.51 -7.57
N PHE A 10 4.12 -18.73 -7.45
CA PHE A 10 4.98 -17.90 -6.58
C PHE A 10 4.95 -16.42 -6.98
N VAL A 11 5.11 -16.12 -8.26
CA VAL A 11 5.04 -14.73 -8.76
C VAL A 11 3.67 -14.12 -8.50
N ASN A 12 2.58 -14.86 -8.76
CA ASN A 12 1.23 -14.35 -8.54
C ASN A 12 0.93 -14.09 -7.06
N VAL A 13 1.39 -14.96 -6.15
CA VAL A 13 1.23 -14.73 -4.70
C VAL A 13 1.89 -13.42 -4.28
N TRP A 14 3.13 -13.16 -4.71
CA TRP A 14 3.82 -11.91 -4.39
C TRP A 14 3.19 -10.70 -5.05
N LEU A 15 2.79 -10.81 -6.31
CA LEU A 15 2.11 -9.74 -7.01
C LEU A 15 0.81 -9.33 -6.28
N VAL A 16 -0.02 -10.30 -5.93
CA VAL A 16 -1.27 -10.05 -5.20
C VAL A 16 -1.00 -9.46 -3.80
N LEU A 17 -0.02 -10.01 -3.08
CA LEU A 17 0.33 -9.49 -1.75
C LEU A 17 0.74 -8.03 -1.81
N TYR A 18 1.64 -7.65 -2.73
CA TYR A 18 2.09 -6.26 -2.86
C TYR A 18 1.00 -5.34 -3.38
N THR A 19 0.24 -5.73 -4.36
CA THR A 19 -0.83 -4.87 -4.89
C THR A 19 -1.98 -4.71 -3.90
N TRP A 20 -2.35 -5.77 -3.20
CA TRP A 20 -3.45 -5.70 -2.25
C TRP A 20 -3.05 -5.03 -0.92
N LEU A 21 -2.01 -5.53 -0.25
CA LEU A 21 -1.64 -5.04 1.08
C LEU A 21 -1.08 -3.60 1.08
N GLN A 22 -0.54 -3.12 -0.03
CA GLN A 22 -0.06 -1.75 -0.11
C GLN A 22 -1.15 -0.74 -0.46
N HIS A 23 -2.28 -1.21 -0.99
CA HIS A 23 -3.38 -0.35 -1.42
C HIS A 23 -4.67 -0.52 -0.62
N THR A 24 -4.68 -1.42 0.35
CA THR A 24 -5.88 -1.76 1.12
C THR A 24 -5.55 -1.88 2.59
N ASP A 25 -6.17 -1.04 3.40
CA ASP A 25 -6.21 -1.18 4.86
C ASP A 25 -7.45 -0.45 5.41
N THR A 26 -7.79 -0.69 6.65
CA THR A 26 -8.90 0.00 7.34
C THR A 26 -8.70 1.52 7.40
N ASP A 27 -7.44 1.95 7.41
CA ASP A 27 -7.05 3.36 7.52
C ASP A 27 -6.83 4.02 6.14
N VAL A 28 -6.98 3.28 5.04
CA VAL A 28 -6.87 3.81 3.67
C VAL A 28 -8.26 4.19 3.17
N PRO A 29 -8.58 5.48 3.07
CA PRO A 29 -9.84 5.93 2.49
C PRO A 29 -9.81 5.83 0.96
N HIS A 30 -10.99 5.71 0.36
CA HIS A 30 -11.17 5.78 -1.08
C HIS A 30 -11.85 7.10 -1.43
N LEU A 31 -11.21 7.89 -2.28
CA LEU A 31 -11.71 9.20 -2.69
C LEU A 31 -12.74 9.06 -3.82
N ALA A 32 -13.74 9.91 -3.82
CA ALA A 32 -14.61 10.10 -4.98
C ALA A 32 -13.81 10.64 -6.17
N SER A 33 -14.26 10.38 -7.39
CA SER A 33 -13.58 10.82 -8.61
C SER A 33 -13.38 12.34 -8.71
N THR A 34 -14.25 13.11 -8.06
CA THR A 34 -14.19 14.56 -7.97
C THR A 34 -13.12 15.09 -7.03
N GLU A 35 -12.71 14.29 -6.06
CA GLU A 35 -11.74 14.66 -5.02
C GLU A 35 -10.36 14.03 -5.28
N TRP A 36 -10.30 13.09 -6.20
CA TRP A 36 -9.06 12.39 -6.53
C TRP A 36 -8.08 13.29 -7.28
N SER A 37 -6.83 13.23 -6.91
CA SER A 37 -5.71 13.75 -7.68
C SER A 37 -4.54 12.78 -7.60
N TYR A 38 -3.59 12.89 -8.53
CA TYR A 38 -2.42 12.01 -8.57
C TYR A 38 -1.68 11.97 -7.21
N ILE A 39 -1.39 13.13 -6.63
CA ILE A 39 -0.68 13.22 -5.35
C ILE A 39 -1.52 12.65 -4.20
N LYS A 40 -2.81 12.98 -4.13
CA LYS A 40 -3.69 12.39 -3.12
C LYS A 40 -3.73 10.87 -3.24
N GLY A 41 -3.88 10.35 -4.47
CA GLY A 41 -3.87 8.91 -4.73
C GLY A 41 -2.56 8.22 -4.34
N ALA A 42 -1.41 8.87 -4.55
CA ALA A 42 -0.11 8.34 -4.14
C ALA A 42 0.01 8.19 -2.61
N PHE A 43 -0.52 9.13 -1.84
CA PHE A 43 -0.56 9.03 -0.37
C PHE A 43 -1.63 8.08 0.18
N LEU A 44 -2.54 7.56 -0.65
CA LEU A 44 -3.48 6.50 -0.27
C LEU A 44 -2.88 5.10 -0.43
N THR A 45 -1.58 4.99 -0.25
CA THR A 45 -0.84 3.73 -0.19
C THR A 45 -0.12 3.61 1.14
N VAL A 46 0.16 2.38 1.55
CA VAL A 46 0.73 2.08 2.86
C VAL A 46 2.14 1.54 2.69
N ASP A 47 3.12 2.16 3.35
CA ASP A 47 4.44 1.58 3.49
C ASP A 47 4.42 0.48 4.57
N ARG A 48 4.70 -0.75 4.16
CA ARG A 48 4.68 -1.92 5.04
C ARG A 48 5.95 -2.74 4.83
N PRO A 49 6.82 -2.87 5.85
CA PRO A 49 7.99 -3.73 5.77
C PRO A 49 7.58 -5.21 5.81
N TYR A 50 8.20 -6.02 4.97
CA TYR A 50 7.99 -7.48 4.93
C TYR A 50 9.08 -8.27 5.65
N GLY A 51 9.91 -7.57 6.42
CA GLY A 51 11.04 -8.13 7.13
C GLY A 51 12.34 -8.15 6.30
N PRO A 52 13.48 -8.34 6.97
CA PRO A 52 14.80 -8.06 6.38
C PRO A 52 15.11 -8.89 5.13
N ILE A 53 14.65 -10.13 5.08
CA ILE A 53 14.90 -11.02 3.94
C ILE A 53 14.11 -10.58 2.72
N PHE A 54 12.81 -10.37 2.86
CA PHE A 54 11.95 -9.98 1.75
C PHE A 54 12.17 -8.53 1.32
N ASP A 55 12.45 -7.63 2.27
CA ASP A 55 12.82 -6.25 1.97
C ASP A 55 14.12 -6.19 1.15
N PHE A 56 15.08 -7.06 1.43
CA PHE A 56 16.31 -7.17 0.64
C PHE A 56 16.03 -7.74 -0.76
N LEU A 57 15.33 -8.88 -0.85
CA LEU A 57 15.04 -9.56 -2.11
C LEU A 57 14.18 -8.73 -3.07
N HIS A 58 13.25 -7.95 -2.52
CA HIS A 58 12.32 -7.12 -3.29
C HIS A 58 12.69 -5.63 -3.27
N HIS A 59 13.97 -5.31 -2.99
CA HIS A 59 14.49 -3.95 -3.05
C HIS A 59 13.70 -2.92 -2.22
N ARG A 60 13.12 -3.38 -1.09
CA ARG A 60 12.32 -2.58 -0.15
C ARG A 60 11.03 -1.98 -0.74
N ILE A 61 10.51 -2.52 -1.82
CA ILE A 61 9.29 -1.97 -2.45
C ILE A 61 8.11 -1.87 -1.47
N GLY A 62 8.01 -2.77 -0.49
CA GLY A 62 6.96 -2.73 0.52
C GLY A 62 7.13 -1.58 1.51
N SER A 63 8.34 -1.26 1.93
CA SER A 63 8.64 -0.22 2.92
C SER A 63 8.95 1.15 2.32
N THR A 64 8.87 1.30 0.98
CA THR A 64 9.09 2.55 0.23
C THR A 64 8.06 2.74 -0.88
N HIS A 65 6.87 2.17 -0.69
CA HIS A 65 5.84 2.10 -1.73
C HIS A 65 5.20 3.47 -2.02
N VAL A 66 4.98 4.27 -0.98
CA VAL A 66 4.48 5.65 -1.13
C VAL A 66 5.43 6.46 -2.01
N ALA A 67 6.75 6.39 -1.76
CA ALA A 67 7.74 7.07 -2.58
C ALA A 67 7.72 6.59 -4.03
N HIS A 68 7.51 5.28 -4.27
CA HIS A 68 7.35 4.71 -5.60
C HIS A 68 6.12 5.26 -6.33
N HIS A 69 5.01 5.48 -5.63
CA HIS A 69 3.80 6.06 -6.22
C HIS A 69 3.92 7.55 -6.52
N ILE A 70 4.70 8.30 -5.75
CA ILE A 70 4.94 9.73 -6.00
C ILE A 70 5.87 9.92 -7.20
N GLU A 71 6.96 9.14 -7.26
CA GLU A 71 7.95 9.25 -8.35
C GLU A 71 8.57 7.88 -8.63
N CYS A 72 8.00 7.17 -9.59
CA CYS A 72 8.43 5.81 -9.95
C CYS A 72 9.82 5.75 -10.61
N ALA A 73 10.38 6.88 -11.05
CA ALA A 73 11.74 6.96 -11.59
C ALA A 73 12.83 6.95 -10.51
N ILE A 74 12.50 7.08 -9.23
CA ILE A 74 13.47 7.00 -8.14
C ILE A 74 14.04 5.58 -8.07
N PRO A 75 15.36 5.39 -8.25
CA PRO A 75 15.96 4.07 -8.18
C PRO A 75 15.88 3.51 -6.75
N HIS A 76 15.70 2.19 -6.62
CA HIS A 76 15.46 1.51 -5.34
C HIS A 76 16.49 1.84 -4.25
N TYR A 77 17.75 2.05 -4.60
CA TYR A 77 18.82 2.42 -3.65
C TYR A 77 18.70 3.87 -3.11
N LYS A 78 17.84 4.70 -3.69
CA LYS A 78 17.49 6.05 -3.21
C LYS A 78 16.08 6.10 -2.57
N ALA A 79 15.27 5.07 -2.74
CA ALA A 79 13.88 5.05 -2.27
C ALA A 79 13.77 5.31 -0.75
N VAL A 80 14.67 4.75 0.06
CA VAL A 80 14.68 4.99 1.52
C VAL A 80 14.90 6.46 1.86
N VAL A 81 15.79 7.15 1.14
CA VAL A 81 16.05 8.59 1.35
C VAL A 81 14.81 9.41 1.01
N ALA A 82 14.16 9.11 -0.12
CA ALA A 82 12.91 9.75 -0.53
C ALA A 82 11.79 9.50 0.49
N THR A 83 11.63 8.24 0.96
CA THR A 83 10.65 7.88 1.98
C THR A 83 10.86 8.66 3.29
N ASN A 84 12.09 8.82 3.75
CA ASN A 84 12.38 9.59 4.95
C ASN A 84 12.01 11.06 4.78
N ALA A 85 12.32 11.66 3.63
CA ALA A 85 11.92 13.03 3.33
C ALA A 85 10.38 13.18 3.29
N LEU A 86 9.65 12.19 2.74
CA LEU A 86 8.18 12.19 2.76
C LEU A 86 7.62 12.11 4.18
N LYS A 87 8.20 11.28 5.06
CA LYS A 87 7.82 11.20 6.48
C LYS A 87 8.00 12.52 7.21
N GLU A 88 9.09 13.22 6.94
CA GLU A 88 9.39 14.52 7.57
C GLU A 88 8.47 15.63 7.04
N CYS A 89 8.26 15.70 5.72
CA CYS A 89 7.51 16.78 5.10
C CYS A 89 5.99 16.60 5.12
N TYR A 90 5.51 15.36 5.15
CA TYR A 90 4.09 15.01 4.98
C TYR A 90 3.63 13.96 6.01
N SER A 91 4.07 14.11 7.27
CA SER A 91 3.76 13.18 8.37
C SER A 91 2.27 12.86 8.51
N ASP A 92 1.41 13.87 8.28
CA ASP A 92 -0.04 13.75 8.44
C ASP A 92 -0.73 12.96 7.32
N LEU A 93 -0.07 12.82 6.17
CA LEU A 93 -0.58 12.11 5.00
C LEU A 93 0.08 10.75 4.82
N TYR A 94 1.23 10.53 5.47
CA TYR A 94 2.04 9.34 5.28
C TYR A 94 1.52 8.15 6.10
N LEU A 95 1.16 7.07 5.41
CA LEU A 95 0.65 5.87 6.04
C LEU A 95 1.76 4.81 6.18
N PHE A 96 1.97 4.36 7.41
CA PHE A 96 2.96 3.34 7.73
C PHE A 96 2.37 2.28 8.66
N ASP A 97 2.48 1.01 8.27
CA ASP A 97 2.02 -0.11 9.07
C ASP A 97 3.14 -1.15 9.29
N PRO A 98 3.67 -1.23 10.52
CA PRO A 98 4.71 -2.20 10.87
C PRO A 98 4.17 -3.61 11.16
N THR A 99 2.87 -3.86 11.00
CA THR A 99 2.26 -5.17 11.31
C THR A 99 2.89 -6.26 10.43
N PRO A 100 3.24 -7.43 11.02
CA PRO A 100 3.74 -8.56 10.25
C PRO A 100 2.79 -8.97 9.12
N ILE A 101 3.36 -9.32 7.95
CA ILE A 101 2.62 -9.56 6.70
C ILE A 101 1.42 -10.50 6.86
N LEU A 102 1.55 -11.60 7.58
CA LEU A 102 0.44 -12.56 7.77
C LEU A 102 -0.69 -11.99 8.63
N SER A 103 -0.35 -11.21 9.64
CA SER A 103 -1.34 -10.54 10.49
C SER A 103 -2.04 -9.41 9.74
N ALA A 104 -1.29 -8.64 8.93
CA ALA A 104 -1.85 -7.62 8.06
C ALA A 104 -2.78 -8.25 7.01
N LEU A 105 -2.36 -9.35 6.37
CA LEU A 105 -3.18 -10.09 5.41
C LEU A 105 -4.50 -10.56 6.03
N TRP A 106 -4.45 -11.14 7.22
CA TRP A 106 -5.66 -11.57 7.93
C TRP A 106 -6.57 -10.39 8.28
N ARG A 107 -6.01 -9.27 8.77
CA ARG A 107 -6.76 -8.07 9.07
C ARG A 107 -7.47 -7.52 7.83
N VAL A 108 -6.73 -7.34 6.74
CA VAL A 108 -7.27 -6.81 5.48
C VAL A 108 -8.34 -7.75 4.92
N ALA A 109 -8.07 -9.06 4.87
CA ALA A 109 -9.02 -10.04 4.34
C ALA A 109 -10.31 -10.15 5.17
N SER A 110 -10.23 -9.93 6.49
CA SER A 110 -11.40 -10.06 7.37
C SER A 110 -12.17 -8.77 7.56
N LYS A 111 -11.51 -7.61 7.48
CA LYS A 111 -12.13 -6.31 7.79
C LYS A 111 -12.41 -5.45 6.56
N CYS A 112 -11.59 -5.55 5.51
CA CYS A 112 -11.76 -4.73 4.31
C CYS A 112 -12.69 -5.42 3.30
N VAL A 113 -13.92 -5.70 3.70
CA VAL A 113 -14.90 -6.45 2.87
C VAL A 113 -15.92 -5.53 2.20
N ALA A 114 -16.34 -4.48 2.89
CA ALA A 114 -17.31 -3.53 2.37
C ALA A 114 -16.89 -2.11 2.71
N VAL A 115 -17.29 -1.17 1.88
CA VAL A 115 -17.03 0.27 2.10
C VAL A 115 -18.34 1.00 2.34
N GLU A 116 -18.29 2.02 3.19
CA GLU A 116 -19.38 2.94 3.42
C GLU A 116 -18.95 4.36 3.08
N GLN A 117 -19.90 5.16 2.63
CA GLN A 117 -19.67 6.56 2.36
C GLN A 117 -19.65 7.33 3.69
N ARG A 118 -18.61 8.16 3.88
CA ARG A 118 -18.49 9.10 5.00
C ARG A 118 -18.29 10.51 4.46
N GLY A 119 -18.93 11.48 5.13
CA GLY A 119 -18.93 12.87 4.72
C GLY A 119 -20.02 13.20 3.69
N GLU A 120 -20.20 14.48 3.45
CA GLU A 120 -21.17 15.03 2.49
C GLU A 120 -20.48 16.03 1.56
N GLY A 121 -20.99 16.13 0.33
CA GLY A 121 -20.50 17.09 -0.65
C GLY A 121 -19.07 16.81 -1.11
N LYS A 122 -18.19 17.81 -1.04
CA LYS A 122 -16.80 17.72 -1.53
C LYS A 122 -15.89 16.89 -0.64
N ASP A 123 -16.24 16.69 0.63
CA ASP A 123 -15.46 15.91 1.58
C ASP A 123 -15.91 14.44 1.64
N THR A 124 -16.55 13.96 0.59
CA THR A 124 -17.03 12.57 0.50
C THR A 124 -15.85 11.62 0.31
N MET A 125 -15.68 10.73 1.26
CA MET A 125 -14.73 9.61 1.18
C MET A 125 -15.43 8.30 1.48
N TRP A 126 -14.85 7.20 0.99
CA TRP A 126 -15.32 5.86 1.26
C TRP A 126 -14.31 5.17 2.18
N THR A 127 -14.76 4.62 3.27
CA THR A 127 -13.93 3.89 4.23
C THR A 127 -14.48 2.49 4.45
N PHE A 128 -13.60 1.55 4.81
CA PHE A 128 -14.05 0.20 5.15
C PHE A 128 -14.92 0.21 6.40
N THR A 129 -16.00 -0.56 6.35
CA THR A 129 -16.84 -0.80 7.53
C THR A 129 -16.09 -1.74 8.47
N THR A 130 -15.86 -1.30 9.69
CA THR A 130 -15.43 -2.20 10.77
C THR A 130 -16.65 -2.93 11.30
N ALA A 131 -16.77 -4.21 10.97
CA ALA A 131 -17.78 -5.08 11.58
C ALA A 131 -17.47 -5.28 13.05
#